data_847ef20328b1e3f3a15dfc4a8ca55f92
#
_entry.id   847ef20328b1e3f3a15dfc4a8ca55f92
#
_cell.length_a   1.000
_cell.length_b   1.000
_cell.length_c   1.000
_cell.angle_alpha   90.00
_cell.angle_beta   90.00
_cell.angle_gamma   90.00
#
_symmetry.space_group_name_H-M   'P 1'
#
loop_
_entity.id
_entity.type
_entity.pdbx_description
1 polymer ?
#
loop_
_entity_poly.entity_id
_entity_poly.type
_entity_poly.pdbx_seq_one_letter_code
_entity_poly.pdbx_strand_id
1 'polypeptide(L)'
;VLREDAAVRDAAYSIVEHCDWMPALLIGAKHINEVPRSRCAAGHKAMWHAKWGGLPSEEFVCSLDPVLAGFRDRLYSETTTAEKPVGKLCPEWAERLGLSTDVVVAGSEFDCHMGAIGAGAKNNTFVRVIGTSTCDIMTVSPEELGDKLVRGICGQVDGSVMPGMIGLEAGQSAFGDI
;
A
#
# COMPACT_ATOMS: atom_id res chain seq x y z
N VAL A 1 16.39 -9.06 -2.64
CA VAL A 1 16.19 -10.07 -3.70
C VAL A 1 16.94 -9.65 -4.96
N LEU A 2 16.62 -8.51 -5.61
CA LEU A 2 17.25 -8.11 -6.89
C LEU A 2 18.78 -8.05 -6.85
N ARG A 3 19.37 -7.74 -5.71
CA ARG A 3 20.83 -7.70 -5.51
C ARG A 3 21.42 -9.11 -5.37
N GLU A 4 20.72 -9.99 -4.65
CA GLU A 4 21.21 -11.30 -4.23
C GLU A 4 20.87 -12.43 -5.24
N ASP A 5 19.82 -12.24 -6.04
CA ASP A 5 19.35 -13.26 -6.98
C ASP A 5 19.31 -12.71 -8.40
N ALA A 6 20.29 -13.11 -9.20
CA ALA A 6 20.42 -12.68 -10.59
C ALA A 6 19.27 -13.19 -11.46
N ALA A 7 18.77 -14.39 -11.23
CA ALA A 7 17.68 -14.95 -12.02
C ALA A 7 16.37 -14.18 -11.79
N VAL A 8 16.09 -13.79 -10.52
CA VAL A 8 14.95 -12.94 -10.20
C VAL A 8 15.14 -11.55 -10.79
N ARG A 9 16.32 -10.95 -10.66
CA ARG A 9 16.61 -9.64 -11.24
C ARG A 9 16.37 -9.60 -12.73
N ASP A 10 16.87 -10.61 -13.45
CA ASP A 10 16.81 -10.66 -14.91
C ASP A 10 15.38 -10.96 -15.42
N ALA A 11 14.57 -11.67 -14.64
CA ALA A 11 13.19 -12.00 -14.95
C ALA A 11 12.18 -10.94 -14.45
N ALA A 12 12.52 -10.16 -13.43
CA ALA A 12 11.59 -9.22 -12.79
C ALA A 12 11.27 -8.04 -13.71
N TYR A 13 10.00 -7.94 -14.12
CA TYR A 13 9.52 -6.77 -14.84
C TYR A 13 9.10 -5.63 -13.89
N SER A 14 8.34 -5.96 -12.85
CA SER A 14 7.81 -4.98 -11.89
C SER A 14 7.65 -5.62 -10.51
N ILE A 15 7.27 -4.82 -9.52
CA ILE A 15 6.90 -5.28 -8.17
C ILE A 15 5.41 -5.00 -7.94
N VAL A 16 4.74 -5.98 -7.33
CA VAL A 16 3.34 -5.87 -6.90
C VAL A 16 3.26 -6.26 -5.44
N GLU A 17 2.67 -5.40 -4.62
CA GLU A 17 2.37 -5.73 -3.24
C GLU A 17 1.26 -6.78 -3.17
N HIS A 18 1.28 -7.62 -2.14
CA HIS A 18 0.26 -8.67 -2.00
C HIS A 18 -1.15 -8.12 -1.92
N CYS A 19 -1.33 -7.00 -1.22
CA CYS A 19 -2.63 -6.31 -1.13
C CYS A 19 -3.12 -5.79 -2.49
N ASP A 20 -2.22 -5.44 -3.42
CA ASP A 20 -2.57 -5.03 -4.79
C ASP A 20 -2.85 -6.22 -5.70
N TRP A 21 -2.11 -7.31 -5.49
CA TRP A 21 -2.25 -8.53 -6.29
C TRP A 21 -3.58 -9.23 -6.09
N MET A 22 -4.07 -9.31 -4.85
CA MET A 22 -5.34 -9.99 -4.54
C MET A 22 -6.54 -9.38 -5.28
N PRO A 23 -6.82 -8.07 -5.19
CA PRO A 23 -7.90 -7.47 -5.98
C PRO A 23 -7.65 -7.56 -7.48
N ALA A 24 -6.40 -7.48 -7.96
CA ALA A 24 -6.08 -7.67 -9.37
C ALA A 24 -6.50 -9.06 -9.88
N LEU A 25 -6.26 -10.11 -9.11
CA LEU A 25 -6.75 -11.45 -9.44
C LEU A 25 -8.28 -11.49 -9.50
N LEU A 26 -8.95 -10.93 -8.49
CA LEU A 26 -10.40 -10.97 -8.38
C LEU A 26 -11.10 -10.23 -9.54
N ILE A 27 -10.54 -9.15 -10.03
CA ILE A 27 -11.08 -8.42 -11.19
C ILE A 27 -10.60 -9.00 -12.53
N GLY A 28 -9.69 -9.97 -12.52
CA GLY A 28 -9.18 -10.64 -13.71
C GLY A 28 -8.16 -9.83 -14.51
N ALA A 29 -7.35 -8.98 -13.84
CA ALA A 29 -6.26 -8.23 -14.47
C ALA A 29 -5.28 -9.16 -15.18
N LYS A 30 -4.92 -8.84 -16.43
CA LYS A 30 -4.01 -9.63 -17.28
C LYS A 30 -2.64 -8.97 -17.48
N HIS A 31 -2.56 -7.68 -17.25
CA HIS A 31 -1.35 -6.89 -17.46
C HIS A 31 -1.03 -6.06 -16.21
N ILE A 32 0.25 -5.72 -16.05
CA ILE A 32 0.74 -4.98 -14.88
C ILE A 32 0.08 -3.61 -14.68
N ASN A 33 -0.29 -2.95 -15.77
CA ASN A 33 -0.98 -1.64 -15.74
C ASN A 33 -2.48 -1.74 -15.40
N GLU A 34 -3.05 -2.94 -15.35
CA GLU A 34 -4.42 -3.18 -14.89
C GLU A 34 -4.48 -3.45 -13.37
N VAL A 35 -3.32 -3.63 -12.75
CA VAL A 35 -3.22 -3.89 -11.30
C VAL A 35 -3.56 -2.60 -10.54
N PRO A 36 -4.64 -2.58 -9.74
CA PRO A 36 -4.94 -1.46 -8.87
C PRO A 36 -3.83 -1.29 -7.83
N ARG A 37 -3.43 -0.05 -7.59
CA ARG A 37 -2.32 0.24 -6.67
C ARG A 37 -2.82 0.95 -5.43
N SER A 38 -2.64 0.32 -4.29
CA SER A 38 -3.00 0.87 -2.98
C SER A 38 -2.18 2.12 -2.65
N ARG A 39 -2.87 3.19 -2.27
CA ARG A 39 -2.23 4.39 -1.71
C ARG A 39 -1.41 4.06 -0.46
N CYS A 40 -1.92 3.18 0.38
CA CYS A 40 -1.26 2.69 1.57
C CYS A 40 0.08 2.02 1.22
N ALA A 41 0.05 0.98 0.38
CA ALA A 41 1.26 0.27 -0.02
C ALA A 41 2.25 1.18 -0.78
N ALA A 42 1.75 2.00 -1.68
CA ALA A 42 2.58 2.93 -2.45
C ALA A 42 3.34 3.92 -1.57
N GLY A 43 2.67 4.50 -0.58
CA GLY A 43 3.31 5.43 0.34
C GLY A 43 4.32 4.77 1.28
N HIS A 44 3.94 3.65 1.89
CA HIS A 44 4.79 2.96 2.87
C HIS A 44 5.95 2.17 2.25
N LYS A 45 5.76 1.59 1.06
CA LYS A 45 6.77 0.71 0.42
C LYS A 45 7.55 1.36 -0.71
N ALA A 46 6.97 2.36 -1.38
CA ALA A 46 7.58 2.98 -2.56
C ALA A 46 7.74 4.50 -2.43
N MET A 47 7.51 5.08 -1.26
CA MET A 47 7.62 6.52 -0.98
C MET A 47 6.77 7.38 -1.95
N TRP A 48 5.65 6.84 -2.41
CA TRP A 48 4.74 7.56 -3.27
C TRP A 48 4.04 8.69 -2.49
N HIS A 49 4.01 9.89 -3.06
CA HIS A 49 3.31 11.01 -2.45
C HIS A 49 2.77 11.97 -3.51
N ALA A 50 1.49 12.35 -3.39
CA ALA A 50 0.81 13.20 -4.37
C ALA A 50 1.49 14.56 -4.54
N LYS A 51 1.94 15.19 -3.44
CA LYS A 51 2.64 16.50 -3.48
C LYS A 51 3.97 16.46 -4.22
N TRP A 52 4.58 15.28 -4.39
CA TRP A 52 5.83 15.09 -5.12
C TRP A 52 5.63 14.59 -6.56
N GLY A 53 4.39 14.50 -6.99
CA GLY A 53 4.04 14.00 -8.31
C GLY A 53 4.07 12.46 -8.42
N GLY A 54 3.97 11.75 -7.30
CA GLY A 54 3.92 10.29 -7.27
C GLY A 54 5.16 9.64 -6.68
N LEU A 55 5.73 8.67 -7.39
CA LEU A 55 6.97 7.98 -6.99
C LEU A 55 8.18 8.91 -7.01
N PRO A 56 9.22 8.61 -6.20
CA PRO A 56 10.49 9.32 -6.25
C PRO A 56 11.10 9.37 -7.66
N SER A 57 11.97 10.32 -7.92
CA SER A 57 12.66 10.43 -9.21
C SER A 57 13.56 9.21 -9.46
N GLU A 58 13.80 8.89 -10.73
CA GLU A 58 14.75 7.84 -11.11
C GLU A 58 16.15 8.10 -10.54
N GLU A 59 16.60 9.36 -10.55
CA GLU A 59 17.89 9.77 -9.97
C GLU A 59 17.97 9.42 -8.48
N PHE A 60 16.91 9.73 -7.72
CA PHE A 60 16.83 9.37 -6.30
C PHE A 60 16.87 7.85 -6.10
N VAL A 61 16.06 7.10 -6.85
CA VAL A 61 16.00 5.64 -6.74
C VAL A 61 17.35 5.00 -7.05
N CYS A 62 18.03 5.45 -8.13
CA CYS A 62 19.37 4.99 -8.49
C CYS A 62 20.45 5.38 -7.47
N SER A 63 20.27 6.49 -6.75
CA SER A 63 21.20 6.89 -5.68
C SER A 63 21.14 5.95 -4.48
N LEU A 64 20.02 5.29 -4.25
CA LEU A 64 19.87 4.26 -3.21
C LEU A 64 20.58 2.96 -3.60
N ASP A 65 20.39 2.51 -4.83
CA ASP A 65 21.07 1.36 -5.38
C ASP A 65 21.02 1.38 -6.92
N PRO A 66 22.16 1.35 -7.62
CA PRO A 66 22.20 1.29 -9.09
C PRO A 66 21.46 0.09 -9.71
N VAL A 67 21.25 -1.00 -8.96
CA VAL A 67 20.48 -2.17 -9.43
C VAL A 67 19.03 -1.82 -9.74
N LEU A 68 18.54 -0.69 -9.25
CA LEU A 68 17.17 -0.20 -9.45
C LEU A 68 17.02 0.63 -10.73
N ALA A 69 18.08 0.85 -11.49
CA ALA A 69 18.05 1.64 -12.72
C ALA A 69 17.00 1.11 -13.70
N GLY A 70 16.13 1.99 -14.21
CA GLY A 70 15.00 1.67 -15.09
C GLY A 70 13.86 0.91 -14.42
N PHE A 71 13.94 0.63 -13.12
CA PHE A 71 12.88 -0.09 -12.41
C PHE A 71 11.68 0.80 -12.11
N ARG A 72 11.94 2.07 -11.78
CA ARG A 72 10.92 3.06 -11.46
C ARG A 72 9.88 3.21 -12.58
N ASP A 73 10.29 3.22 -13.83
CA ASP A 73 9.41 3.42 -14.98
C ASP A 73 8.53 2.19 -15.30
N ARG A 74 8.80 1.07 -14.65
CA ARG A 74 8.01 -0.17 -14.71
C ARG A 74 7.03 -0.31 -13.54
N LEU A 75 6.97 0.69 -12.66
CA LEU A 75 6.00 0.76 -11.58
C LEU A 75 4.72 1.46 -12.06
N TYR A 76 4.18 2.35 -11.28
CA TYR A 76 2.88 2.99 -11.50
C TYR A 76 2.97 4.49 -11.21
N SER A 77 2.03 5.26 -11.78
CA SER A 77 1.87 6.69 -11.47
C SER A 77 0.68 6.93 -10.54
N GLU A 78 -0.40 6.17 -10.73
CA GLU A 78 -1.66 6.38 -10.04
C GLU A 78 -1.84 5.40 -8.87
N THR A 79 -2.55 5.85 -7.84
CA THR A 79 -2.91 5.06 -6.67
C THR A 79 -4.37 5.29 -6.30
N THR A 80 -4.96 4.32 -5.60
CA THR A 80 -6.33 4.40 -5.11
C THR A 80 -6.40 4.12 -3.62
N THR A 81 -7.33 4.74 -2.94
CA THR A 81 -7.67 4.49 -1.52
C THR A 81 -8.65 3.32 -1.41
N ALA A 82 -8.67 2.65 -0.27
CA ALA A 82 -9.36 1.36 -0.11
C ALA A 82 -10.89 1.44 -0.29
N GLU A 83 -11.50 2.59 0.01
CA GLU A 83 -12.96 2.77 -0.14
C GLU A 83 -13.43 2.83 -1.60
N LYS A 84 -12.52 3.02 -2.54
CA LYS A 84 -12.86 3.11 -3.95
C LYS A 84 -12.95 1.73 -4.58
N PRO A 85 -14.04 1.41 -5.28
CA PRO A 85 -14.10 0.18 -6.06
C PRO A 85 -13.02 0.16 -7.14
N VAL A 86 -12.32 -0.97 -7.26
CA VAL A 86 -11.32 -1.20 -8.31
C VAL A 86 -11.86 -2.01 -9.47
N GLY A 87 -13.03 -2.62 -9.31
CA GLY A 87 -13.72 -3.36 -10.35
C GLY A 87 -14.83 -4.24 -9.82
N LYS A 88 -15.28 -5.15 -10.66
CA LYS A 88 -16.20 -6.23 -10.31
C LYS A 88 -15.49 -7.58 -10.40
N LEU A 89 -16.05 -8.56 -9.71
CA LEU A 89 -15.54 -9.93 -9.73
C LEU A 89 -15.56 -10.49 -11.15
N CYS A 90 -14.42 -11.00 -11.62
CA CYS A 90 -14.35 -11.59 -12.94
C CYS A 90 -15.11 -12.95 -13.00
N PRO A 91 -15.52 -13.42 -14.19
CA PRO A 91 -16.30 -14.65 -14.32
C PRO A 91 -15.63 -15.87 -13.69
N GLU A 92 -14.32 -16.03 -13.84
CA GLU A 92 -13.56 -17.15 -13.27
C GLU A 92 -13.70 -17.19 -11.73
N TRP A 93 -13.50 -16.06 -11.06
CA TRP A 93 -13.59 -16.01 -9.61
C TRP A 93 -15.04 -16.04 -9.12
N ALA A 94 -15.97 -15.47 -9.88
CA ALA A 94 -17.40 -15.59 -9.58
C ALA A 94 -17.85 -17.05 -9.54
N GLU A 95 -17.48 -17.84 -10.53
CA GLU A 95 -17.76 -19.28 -10.60
C GLU A 95 -17.10 -20.05 -9.44
N ARG A 96 -15.79 -19.84 -9.22
CA ARG A 96 -15.02 -20.52 -8.16
C ARG A 96 -15.55 -20.26 -6.75
N LEU A 97 -16.06 -19.07 -6.51
CA LEU A 97 -16.57 -18.63 -5.19
C LEU A 97 -18.09 -18.84 -5.05
N GLY A 98 -18.80 -19.19 -6.12
CA GLY A 98 -20.26 -19.29 -6.13
C GLY A 98 -20.95 -17.93 -5.96
N LEU A 99 -20.35 -16.85 -6.47
CA LEU A 99 -20.82 -15.48 -6.34
C LEU A 99 -21.26 -14.91 -7.70
N SER A 100 -22.00 -13.79 -7.66
CA SER A 100 -22.34 -13.03 -8.88
C SER A 100 -21.13 -12.22 -9.37
N THR A 101 -21.05 -12.04 -10.70
CA THR A 101 -20.13 -11.08 -11.32
C THR A 101 -20.46 -9.62 -10.99
N ASP A 102 -21.58 -9.35 -10.34
CA ASP A 102 -21.92 -8.00 -9.87
C ASP A 102 -21.29 -7.63 -8.53
N VAL A 103 -20.61 -8.58 -7.86
CA VAL A 103 -19.89 -8.33 -6.64
C VAL A 103 -18.79 -7.30 -6.90
N VAL A 104 -18.80 -6.23 -6.11
CA VAL A 104 -17.82 -5.15 -6.20
C VAL A 104 -16.56 -5.54 -5.45
N VAL A 105 -15.41 -5.33 -6.06
CA VAL A 105 -14.07 -5.47 -5.44
C VAL A 105 -13.60 -4.09 -5.00
N ALA A 106 -13.39 -3.92 -3.71
CA ALA A 106 -12.88 -2.69 -3.12
C ALA A 106 -11.37 -2.53 -3.38
N GLY A 107 -10.85 -1.34 -3.17
CA GLY A 107 -9.41 -1.11 -3.07
C GLY A 107 -8.81 -1.84 -1.88
N SER A 108 -7.50 -1.73 -1.73
CA SER A 108 -6.75 -2.48 -0.73
C SER A 108 -5.90 -1.60 0.17
N GLU A 109 -5.62 -2.12 1.34
CA GLU A 109 -4.70 -1.56 2.34
C GLU A 109 -3.96 -2.68 3.05
N PHE A 110 -3.03 -2.32 3.92
CA PHE A 110 -2.44 -3.28 4.85
C PHE A 110 -3.45 -3.71 5.90
N ASP A 111 -3.33 -4.94 6.39
CA ASP A 111 -4.22 -5.54 7.38
C ASP A 111 -4.30 -4.73 8.68
N CYS A 112 -3.17 -4.20 9.16
CA CYS A 112 -3.13 -3.35 10.36
C CYS A 112 -3.88 -2.02 10.17
N HIS A 113 -3.87 -1.43 8.96
CA HIS A 113 -4.63 -0.22 8.65
C HIS A 113 -6.13 -0.52 8.60
N MET A 114 -6.53 -1.63 7.97
CA MET A 114 -7.93 -2.08 8.01
C MET A 114 -8.37 -2.44 9.42
N GLY A 115 -7.46 -3.02 10.22
CA GLY A 115 -7.67 -3.25 11.65
C GLY A 115 -7.93 -1.97 12.43
N ALA A 116 -7.20 -0.89 12.11
CA ALA A 116 -7.42 0.42 12.74
C ALA A 116 -8.82 0.99 12.38
N ILE A 117 -9.25 0.86 11.11
CA ILE A 117 -10.62 1.23 10.69
C ILE A 117 -11.66 0.43 11.48
N GLY A 118 -11.49 -0.89 11.56
CA GLY A 118 -12.39 -1.78 12.30
C GLY A 118 -12.47 -1.46 13.80
N ALA A 119 -11.38 -0.94 14.38
CA ALA A 119 -11.33 -0.45 15.76
C ALA A 119 -11.93 0.96 15.94
N GLY A 120 -12.41 1.59 14.89
CA GLY A 120 -13.04 2.89 14.93
C GLY A 120 -12.07 4.08 14.84
N ALA A 121 -10.99 3.93 14.07
CA ALA A 121 -10.06 5.02 13.80
C ALA A 121 -10.79 6.26 13.27
N LYS A 122 -10.42 7.42 13.78
CA LYS A 122 -10.91 8.74 13.38
C LYS A 122 -9.83 9.77 13.69
N ASN A 123 -10.04 11.02 13.33
CA ASN A 123 -9.07 12.09 13.61
C ASN A 123 -8.58 12.04 15.07
N ASN A 124 -7.27 12.10 15.25
CA ASN A 124 -6.58 12.05 16.55
C ASN A 124 -6.86 10.76 17.36
N THR A 125 -7.21 9.67 16.67
CA THR A 125 -7.35 8.37 17.32
C THR A 125 -6.07 7.55 17.14
N PHE A 126 -5.55 7.05 18.24
CA PHE A 126 -4.44 6.11 18.29
C PHE A 126 -5.01 4.68 18.42
N VAL A 127 -4.64 3.82 17.52
CA VAL A 127 -5.02 2.40 17.54
C VAL A 127 -3.75 1.55 17.57
N ARG A 128 -3.71 0.60 18.48
CA ARG A 128 -2.64 -0.39 18.56
C ARG A 128 -3.16 -1.75 18.10
N VAL A 129 -2.65 -2.23 16.98
CA VAL A 129 -2.91 -3.57 16.46
C VAL A 129 -1.80 -4.50 16.97
N ILE A 130 -2.17 -5.46 17.81
CA ILE A 130 -1.23 -6.34 18.52
C ILE A 130 -1.32 -7.75 17.95
N GLY A 131 -0.18 -8.28 17.53
CA GLY A 131 0.03 -9.67 17.12
C GLY A 131 1.42 -10.12 17.57
N THR A 132 2.11 -10.93 16.80
CA THR A 132 3.54 -11.24 16.98
C THR A 132 4.36 -9.95 16.96
N SER A 133 4.04 -9.04 16.05
CA SER A 133 4.50 -7.65 16.08
C SER A 133 3.34 -6.71 16.40
N THR A 134 3.66 -5.45 16.63
CA THR A 134 2.66 -4.42 16.91
C THR A 134 2.75 -3.32 15.87
N CYS A 135 1.59 -2.91 15.34
CA CYS A 135 1.46 -1.69 14.54
C CYS A 135 0.68 -0.64 15.33
N ASP A 136 1.31 0.49 15.56
CA ASP A 136 0.73 1.66 16.18
C ASP A 136 0.28 2.62 15.08
N ILE A 137 -1.02 2.79 14.94
CA ILE A 137 -1.65 3.59 13.88
C ILE A 137 -2.32 4.80 14.49
N MET A 138 -2.05 5.97 13.93
CA MET A 138 -2.76 7.21 14.27
C MET A 138 -3.20 7.92 13.00
N THR A 139 -4.41 8.46 13.00
CA THR A 139 -4.91 9.29 11.91
C THR A 139 -5.00 10.75 12.37
N VAL A 140 -4.50 11.65 11.54
CA VAL A 140 -4.44 13.10 11.80
C VAL A 140 -4.91 13.86 10.57
N SER A 141 -5.65 14.96 10.77
CA SER A 141 -6.01 15.80 9.63
C SER A 141 -4.78 16.51 9.06
N PRO A 142 -4.74 16.75 7.73
CA PRO A 142 -3.65 17.49 7.10
C PRO A 142 -3.43 18.89 7.72
N GLU A 143 -4.50 19.54 8.13
CA GLU A 143 -4.46 20.88 8.74
C GLU A 143 -3.76 20.88 10.11
N GLU A 144 -4.01 19.86 10.93
CA GLU A 144 -3.39 19.72 12.26
C GLU A 144 -1.93 19.30 12.16
N LEU A 145 -1.62 18.41 11.23
CA LEU A 145 -0.25 17.97 11.02
C LEU A 145 0.60 19.07 10.36
N GLY A 146 0.04 19.78 9.38
CA GLY A 146 0.74 20.77 8.58
C GLY A 146 1.96 20.15 7.87
N ASP A 147 3.09 20.83 7.92
CA ASP A 147 4.35 20.37 7.33
C ASP A 147 5.26 19.61 8.33
N LYS A 148 4.72 19.18 9.45
CA LYS A 148 5.49 18.45 10.47
C LYS A 148 5.83 17.05 9.95
N LEU A 149 7.09 16.69 10.08
CA LEU A 149 7.57 15.32 9.89
C LEU A 149 7.70 14.66 11.27
N VAL A 150 6.94 13.58 11.47
CA VAL A 150 7.02 12.79 12.70
C VAL A 150 8.22 11.86 12.58
N ARG A 151 9.23 12.07 13.42
CA ARG A 151 10.47 11.28 13.40
C ARG A 151 10.31 10.01 14.23
N GLY A 152 11.02 8.95 13.82
CA GLY A 152 11.09 7.68 14.56
C GLY A 152 9.88 6.76 14.34
N ILE A 153 9.08 7.00 13.30
CA ILE A 153 7.98 6.16 12.89
C ILE A 153 8.26 5.49 11.53
N CYS A 154 7.49 4.46 11.20
CA CYS A 154 7.65 3.70 9.95
C CYS A 154 7.16 4.48 8.74
N GLY A 155 6.10 5.28 8.87
CA GLY A 155 5.52 6.01 7.76
C GLY A 155 4.56 7.12 8.15
N GLN A 156 4.41 8.08 7.25
CA GLN A 156 3.50 9.21 7.30
C GLN A 156 2.91 9.37 5.91
N VAL A 157 1.72 8.81 5.68
CA VAL A 157 1.18 8.63 4.34
C VAL A 157 -0.24 9.18 4.23
N ASP A 158 -0.45 10.04 3.25
CA ASP A 158 -1.76 10.61 2.91
C ASP A 158 -2.72 9.51 2.43
N GLY A 159 -3.87 9.40 3.06
CA GLY A 159 -4.93 8.46 2.69
C GLY A 159 -4.59 6.98 2.89
N SER A 160 -3.59 6.65 3.73
CA SER A 160 -3.19 5.24 3.94
C SER A 160 -4.08 4.47 4.91
N VAL A 161 -4.86 5.17 5.75
CA VAL A 161 -5.82 4.55 6.69
C VAL A 161 -7.23 5.02 6.36
N MET A 162 -7.38 6.32 6.23
CA MET A 162 -8.68 6.95 5.93
C MET A 162 -8.50 8.00 4.83
N PRO A 163 -9.41 8.07 3.85
CA PRO A 163 -9.40 9.11 2.84
C PRO A 163 -9.39 10.51 3.46
N GLY A 164 -8.52 11.38 2.93
CA GLY A 164 -8.39 12.76 3.41
C GLY A 164 -7.69 12.94 4.75
N MET A 165 -7.17 11.87 5.35
CA MET A 165 -6.40 11.91 6.59
C MET A 165 -4.95 11.47 6.31
N ILE A 166 -4.03 11.93 7.15
CA ILE A 166 -2.67 11.40 7.16
C ILE A 166 -2.61 10.21 8.12
N GLY A 167 -2.22 9.05 7.61
CA GLY A 167 -1.93 7.87 8.44
C GLY A 167 -0.49 7.92 8.92
N LEU A 168 -0.31 7.86 10.24
CA LEU A 168 0.99 7.72 10.91
C LEU A 168 1.12 6.28 11.38
N GLU A 169 2.24 5.63 11.05
CA GLU A 169 2.51 4.24 11.44
C GLU A 169 3.83 4.14 12.17
N ALA A 170 3.79 3.54 13.36
CA ALA A 170 4.96 3.07 14.08
C ALA A 170 4.83 1.55 14.33
N GLY A 171 5.91 0.87 14.56
CA GLY A 171 5.89 -0.58 14.76
C GLY A 171 6.88 -1.05 15.82
N GLN A 172 6.53 -2.17 16.44
CA GLN A 172 7.41 -2.92 17.36
C GLN A 172 7.44 -4.38 16.91
N SER A 173 8.63 -4.90 16.62
CA SER A 173 8.81 -6.32 16.32
C SER A 173 8.81 -7.15 17.61
N ALA A 174 8.49 -8.43 17.48
CA ALA A 174 8.60 -9.44 18.57
C ALA A 174 7.79 -9.13 19.84
N PHE A 175 6.76 -8.28 19.76
CA PHE A 175 5.94 -7.93 20.94
C PHE A 175 5.22 -9.15 21.54
N GLY A 176 4.73 -10.05 20.69
CA GLY A 176 4.04 -11.27 21.11
C GLY A 176 4.98 -12.43 21.46
N ASP A 177 6.29 -12.24 21.34
CA ASP A 177 7.31 -13.26 21.63
C ASP A 177 7.91 -13.11 23.05
N ILE A 178 7.47 -12.12 23.83
CA ILE A 178 7.97 -11.78 25.16
C ILE A 178 7.11 -12.39 26.26
#